data_9433526e1898ed9f48f969dbddd92076
#
_entry.id   9433526e1898ed9f48f969dbddd92076
#
_cell.length_a   1.000
_cell.length_b   1.000
_cell.length_c   1.000
_cell.angle_alpha   90.00
_cell.angle_beta   90.00
_cell.angle_gamma   90.00
#
_symmetry.space_group_name_H-M   'P 1'
#
loop_
_entity.id
_entity.type
_entity.pdbx_description
1 polymer ?
#
loop_
_entity_poly.entity_id
_entity_poly.type
_entity_poly.pdbx_seq_one_letter_code
_entity_poly.pdbx_strand_id
1 'polypeptide(L)'
;MAAKSKLRYLKELIHPEHLRAVPFKRLWFQLIAAFFLFSVIGFLVDLVYLKGQMQYAVVLTIATISGLNAMLWIFVLARLSKVLVLPLIVLQFFFPLIESGIGSWMIGAFNLQPVPMDRGIDFAAIGIMSVLILSYFFFIVYLRGSGAESFRMHNELAQAQEVQQVILPESRLAFPGLVVESEYRPAREVGGDFFQMIPDKTDGSLLIVAGDVAGKGLKAGMLVALLVGAIRIAAQYAPNPAAVLSALNLLLMGRSDAQATCLALRISRDGAVTLANAGHIAPYLNCEPLPMEGALPLGMIESAESSVMHFQLNDGDRLILMSDGVAEATDDDGQLFGFERVHQLLHTAKSASEVARAAQTFGQEDDISVISITRIAEPGSSGDGRATVKQE
;
A
#
# COMPACT_ATOMS: atom_id res chain seq x y z
N MET A 1 20.85 6.35 -11.55
CA MET A 1 19.82 6.19 -10.50
C MET A 1 18.72 7.26 -10.54
N ALA A 2 18.99 8.56 -10.42
CA ALA A 2 17.95 9.61 -10.38
C ALA A 2 17.01 9.72 -11.59
N ALA A 3 17.42 9.32 -12.80
CA ALA A 3 16.59 9.43 -14.00
C ALA A 3 15.53 8.29 -14.10
N LYS A 4 15.85 7.07 -13.67
CA LYS A 4 14.90 5.94 -13.66
C LYS A 4 13.81 6.12 -12.57
N SER A 5 14.17 6.64 -11.39
CA SER A 5 13.18 6.96 -10.34
C SER A 5 12.22 8.07 -10.77
N LYS A 6 12.69 9.11 -11.50
CA LYS A 6 11.83 10.13 -12.10
C LYS A 6 10.90 9.56 -13.17
N LEU A 7 11.35 8.56 -13.94
CA LEU A 7 10.52 7.92 -14.97
C LEU A 7 9.43 7.02 -14.35
N ARG A 8 9.74 6.33 -13.24
CA ARG A 8 8.78 5.54 -12.45
C ARG A 8 7.73 6.46 -11.82
N TYR A 9 8.16 7.57 -11.20
CA TYR A 9 7.27 8.59 -10.64
C TYR A 9 6.37 9.23 -11.70
N LEU A 10 6.89 9.52 -12.91
CA LEU A 10 6.10 10.00 -14.04
C LEU A 10 5.13 8.94 -14.58
N LYS A 11 5.50 7.66 -14.60
CA LYS A 11 4.59 6.57 -14.96
C LYS A 11 3.44 6.43 -13.97
N GLU A 12 3.69 6.55 -12.67
CA GLU A 12 2.66 6.53 -11.63
C GLU A 12 1.74 7.77 -11.70
N LEU A 13 2.29 8.95 -11.99
CA LEU A 13 1.51 10.19 -12.18
C LEU A 13 0.59 10.12 -13.41
N ILE A 14 0.98 9.36 -14.45
CA ILE A 14 0.24 9.18 -15.72
C ILE A 14 -0.73 7.98 -15.62
N HIS A 15 -0.73 7.22 -14.51
CA HIS A 15 -1.62 6.07 -14.37
C HIS A 15 -3.09 6.51 -14.24
N PRO A 16 -3.95 6.17 -15.21
CA PRO A 16 -5.35 6.64 -15.25
C PRO A 16 -6.23 6.08 -14.11
N GLU A 17 -5.72 5.16 -13.31
CA GLU A 17 -6.43 4.60 -12.16
C GLU A 17 -6.72 5.65 -11.08
N HIS A 18 -5.80 6.58 -10.84
CA HIS A 18 -6.02 7.69 -9.89
C HIS A 18 -7.12 8.65 -10.35
N LEU A 19 -7.23 8.90 -11.67
CA LEU A 19 -8.28 9.75 -12.22
C LEU A 19 -9.65 9.07 -12.22
N ARG A 20 -9.69 7.73 -12.33
CA ARG A 20 -10.94 6.94 -12.24
C ARG A 20 -11.53 6.90 -10.83
N ALA A 21 -10.68 7.05 -9.81
CA ALA A 21 -11.09 7.06 -8.41
C ALA A 21 -11.78 8.37 -7.97
N VAL A 22 -11.68 9.47 -8.77
CA VAL A 22 -12.31 10.74 -8.42
C VAL A 22 -13.83 10.62 -8.48
N PRO A 23 -14.58 10.93 -7.39
CA PRO A 23 -16.04 10.90 -7.38
C PRO A 23 -16.63 11.82 -8.46
N PHE A 24 -17.70 11.37 -9.13
CA PHE A 24 -18.32 12.10 -10.24
C PHE A 24 -18.74 13.53 -9.87
N LYS A 25 -19.20 13.73 -8.64
CA LYS A 25 -19.56 15.08 -8.13
C LYS A 25 -18.38 16.06 -8.12
N ARG A 26 -17.16 15.59 -7.96
CA ARG A 26 -15.96 16.43 -7.97
C ARG A 26 -15.44 16.69 -9.37
N LEU A 27 -15.53 15.68 -10.23
CA LEU A 27 -15.14 15.82 -11.63
C LEU A 27 -15.88 16.99 -12.29
N TRP A 28 -17.15 17.24 -11.92
CA TRP A 28 -17.92 18.37 -12.43
C TRP A 28 -17.27 19.73 -12.20
N PHE A 29 -16.74 19.98 -11.00
CA PHE A 29 -16.07 21.27 -10.71
C PHE A 29 -14.82 21.46 -11.57
N GLN A 30 -14.06 20.40 -11.80
CA GLN A 30 -12.89 20.42 -12.68
C GLN A 30 -13.30 20.64 -14.14
N LEU A 31 -14.37 19.97 -14.60
CA LEU A 31 -14.90 20.13 -15.95
C LEU A 31 -15.40 21.57 -16.19
N ILE A 32 -16.14 22.15 -15.23
CA ILE A 32 -16.62 23.53 -15.32
C ILE A 32 -15.47 24.52 -15.30
N ALA A 33 -14.47 24.32 -14.45
CA ALA A 33 -13.27 25.16 -14.44
C ALA A 33 -12.56 25.17 -15.80
N ALA A 34 -12.37 23.98 -16.40
CA ALA A 34 -11.76 23.84 -17.71
C ALA A 34 -12.62 24.46 -18.83
N PHE A 35 -13.94 24.28 -18.76
CA PHE A 35 -14.85 24.93 -19.69
C PHE A 35 -14.61 26.44 -19.75
N PHE A 36 -14.65 27.11 -18.61
CA PHE A 36 -14.42 28.56 -18.57
C PHE A 36 -12.99 28.94 -18.97
N LEU A 37 -11.98 28.18 -18.55
CA LEU A 37 -10.60 28.45 -18.92
C LEU A 37 -10.40 28.45 -20.44
N PHE A 38 -10.91 27.42 -21.12
CA PHE A 38 -10.74 27.27 -22.56
C PHE A 38 -11.72 28.11 -23.37
N SER A 39 -12.82 28.58 -22.77
CA SER A 39 -13.72 29.56 -23.41
C SER A 39 -13.03 30.89 -23.71
N VAL A 40 -11.89 31.19 -23.05
CA VAL A 40 -11.03 32.35 -23.39
C VAL A 40 -10.63 32.34 -24.86
N ILE A 41 -10.46 31.16 -25.48
CA ILE A 41 -10.02 31.01 -26.87
C ILE A 41 -10.95 31.79 -27.84
N GLY A 42 -12.28 31.72 -27.64
CA GLY A 42 -13.22 32.44 -28.49
C GLY A 42 -13.01 33.96 -28.50
N PHE A 43 -12.72 34.53 -27.32
CA PHE A 43 -12.40 35.98 -27.23
C PHE A 43 -11.02 36.32 -27.78
N LEU A 44 -10.00 35.44 -27.58
CA LEU A 44 -8.67 35.62 -28.10
C LEU A 44 -8.65 35.56 -29.63
N VAL A 45 -9.41 34.66 -30.25
CA VAL A 45 -9.54 34.54 -31.70
C VAL A 45 -10.05 35.84 -32.30
N ASP A 46 -11.06 36.47 -31.68
CA ASP A 46 -11.58 37.78 -32.16
C ASP A 46 -10.51 38.88 -32.04
N LEU A 47 -9.85 39.00 -30.91
CA LEU A 47 -8.83 40.03 -30.70
C LEU A 47 -7.64 39.88 -31.63
N VAL A 48 -7.15 38.67 -31.87
CA VAL A 48 -5.94 38.41 -32.63
C VAL A 48 -6.19 38.52 -34.14
N TYR A 49 -7.28 37.92 -34.62
CA TYR A 49 -7.53 37.83 -36.07
C TYR A 49 -8.44 38.93 -36.61
N LEU A 50 -9.42 39.39 -35.86
CA LEU A 50 -10.43 40.36 -36.32
C LEU A 50 -10.42 41.69 -35.54
N LYS A 51 -9.43 41.88 -34.66
CA LYS A 51 -9.22 43.13 -33.90
C LYS A 51 -10.48 43.58 -33.13
N GLY A 52 -11.25 42.62 -32.60
CA GLY A 52 -12.46 42.90 -31.88
C GLY A 52 -13.68 43.24 -32.73
N GLN A 53 -13.66 42.95 -34.02
CA GLN A 53 -14.78 43.28 -34.93
C GLN A 53 -15.78 42.13 -35.17
N MET A 54 -15.53 40.98 -34.55
CA MET A 54 -16.44 39.81 -34.65
C MET A 54 -17.75 40.06 -33.91
N GLN A 55 -18.85 39.61 -34.49
CA GLN A 55 -20.12 39.66 -33.84
C GLN A 55 -20.15 38.88 -32.52
N TYR A 56 -20.72 39.42 -31.47
CA TYR A 56 -20.76 38.86 -30.13
C TYR A 56 -21.28 37.43 -30.10
N ALA A 57 -22.35 37.12 -30.89
CA ALA A 57 -22.90 35.78 -31.02
C ALA A 57 -21.90 34.75 -31.52
N VAL A 58 -21.01 35.15 -32.49
CA VAL A 58 -20.00 34.26 -33.04
C VAL A 58 -18.91 34.03 -32.00
N VAL A 59 -18.42 35.08 -31.33
CA VAL A 59 -17.41 35.00 -30.26
C VAL A 59 -17.90 34.05 -29.14
N LEU A 60 -19.12 34.22 -28.67
CA LEU A 60 -19.69 33.36 -27.63
C LEU A 60 -19.85 31.90 -28.06
N THR A 61 -20.22 31.69 -29.35
CA THR A 61 -20.35 30.34 -29.92
C THR A 61 -18.97 29.64 -29.94
N ILE A 62 -17.94 30.31 -30.46
CA ILE A 62 -16.58 29.76 -30.49
C ILE A 62 -16.09 29.50 -29.05
N ALA A 63 -16.28 30.45 -28.15
CA ALA A 63 -15.93 30.29 -26.74
C ALA A 63 -16.60 29.07 -26.11
N THR A 64 -17.89 28.85 -26.37
CA THR A 64 -18.63 27.71 -25.86
C THR A 64 -18.12 26.39 -26.44
N ILE A 65 -17.87 26.34 -27.74
CA ILE A 65 -17.35 25.14 -28.42
C ILE A 65 -15.96 24.78 -27.89
N SER A 66 -15.07 25.76 -27.73
CA SER A 66 -13.73 25.56 -27.17
C SER A 66 -13.80 25.05 -25.71
N GLY A 67 -14.70 25.61 -24.91
CA GLY A 67 -14.93 25.14 -23.53
C GLY A 67 -15.45 23.70 -23.47
N LEU A 68 -16.44 23.34 -24.33
CA LEU A 68 -16.97 21.98 -24.42
C LEU A 68 -15.92 20.97 -24.91
N ASN A 69 -15.07 21.36 -25.86
CA ASN A 69 -13.95 20.54 -26.30
C ASN A 69 -12.99 20.22 -25.14
N ALA A 70 -12.64 21.20 -24.32
CA ALA A 70 -11.81 20.98 -23.15
C ALA A 70 -12.47 20.06 -22.11
N MET A 71 -13.77 20.21 -21.87
CA MET A 71 -14.52 19.27 -21.00
C MET A 71 -14.47 17.84 -21.56
N LEU A 72 -14.64 17.67 -22.86
CA LEU A 72 -14.57 16.36 -23.51
C LEU A 72 -13.19 15.70 -23.30
N TRP A 73 -12.10 16.45 -23.47
CA TRP A 73 -10.73 15.98 -23.21
C TRP A 73 -10.56 15.47 -21.79
N ILE A 74 -10.93 16.26 -20.80
CA ILE A 74 -10.81 15.87 -19.38
C ILE A 74 -11.68 14.66 -19.08
N PHE A 75 -12.91 14.61 -19.61
CA PHE A 75 -13.81 13.49 -19.39
C PHE A 75 -13.28 12.18 -19.99
N VAL A 76 -12.73 12.24 -21.23
CA VAL A 76 -12.14 11.08 -21.91
C VAL A 76 -10.92 10.58 -21.13
N LEU A 77 -10.03 11.47 -20.70
CA LEU A 77 -8.85 11.09 -19.91
C LEU A 77 -9.20 10.52 -18.53
N ALA A 78 -10.27 11.05 -17.90
CA ALA A 78 -10.66 10.63 -16.56
C ALA A 78 -11.48 9.32 -16.53
N ARG A 79 -12.27 9.02 -17.59
CA ARG A 79 -13.29 7.95 -17.51
C ARG A 79 -13.25 6.92 -18.62
N LEU A 80 -12.71 7.27 -19.79
CA LEU A 80 -12.74 6.41 -20.95
C LEU A 80 -11.41 5.67 -21.20
N SER A 81 -11.45 4.72 -22.13
CA SER A 81 -10.29 3.92 -22.52
C SER A 81 -9.22 4.77 -23.21
N LYS A 82 -7.94 4.44 -22.98
CA LYS A 82 -6.79 5.03 -23.68
C LYS A 82 -6.90 4.96 -25.21
N VAL A 83 -7.68 4.03 -25.74
CA VAL A 83 -7.94 3.87 -27.18
C VAL A 83 -8.63 5.10 -27.78
N LEU A 84 -9.47 5.79 -26.99
CA LEU A 84 -10.19 6.98 -27.47
C LEU A 84 -9.35 8.27 -27.46
N VAL A 85 -8.19 8.25 -26.85
CA VAL A 85 -7.28 9.41 -26.84
C VAL A 85 -6.71 9.69 -28.24
N LEU A 86 -6.35 8.64 -28.98
CA LEU A 86 -5.79 8.82 -30.33
C LEU A 86 -6.75 9.47 -31.32
N PRO A 87 -8.03 9.02 -31.47
CA PRO A 87 -9.01 9.74 -32.30
C PRO A 87 -9.24 11.17 -31.83
N LEU A 88 -9.19 11.43 -30.53
CA LEU A 88 -9.39 12.78 -30.00
C LEU A 88 -8.22 13.69 -30.34
N ILE A 89 -6.97 13.19 -30.33
CA ILE A 89 -5.79 13.93 -30.81
C ILE A 89 -5.95 14.29 -32.29
N VAL A 90 -6.38 13.35 -33.12
CA VAL A 90 -6.62 13.63 -34.55
C VAL A 90 -7.69 14.70 -34.71
N LEU A 91 -8.82 14.59 -33.99
CA LEU A 91 -9.89 15.61 -34.02
C LEU A 91 -9.36 17.00 -33.61
N GLN A 92 -8.45 17.07 -32.66
CA GLN A 92 -7.88 18.34 -32.20
C GLN A 92 -7.11 19.09 -33.29
N PHE A 93 -6.45 18.41 -34.24
CA PHE A 93 -5.81 19.07 -35.36
C PHE A 93 -6.79 19.77 -36.32
N PHE A 94 -8.00 19.21 -36.46
CA PHE A 94 -9.06 19.77 -37.30
C PHE A 94 -9.96 20.77 -36.56
N PHE A 95 -9.84 20.86 -35.23
CA PHE A 95 -10.71 21.65 -34.39
C PHE A 95 -10.73 23.15 -34.75
N PRO A 96 -9.57 23.84 -35.03
CA PRO A 96 -9.58 25.22 -35.46
C PRO A 96 -10.29 25.43 -36.79
N LEU A 97 -10.24 24.45 -37.73
CA LEU A 97 -10.96 24.51 -39.00
C LEU A 97 -12.46 24.42 -38.79
N ILE A 98 -12.91 23.58 -37.84
CA ILE A 98 -14.32 23.44 -37.44
C ILE A 98 -14.83 24.76 -36.85
N GLU A 99 -14.09 25.36 -35.92
CA GLU A 99 -14.44 26.66 -35.32
C GLU A 99 -14.53 27.75 -36.35
N SER A 100 -13.56 27.86 -37.24
CA SER A 100 -13.53 28.84 -38.35
C SER A 100 -14.68 28.62 -39.33
N GLY A 101 -14.99 27.35 -39.66
CA GLY A 101 -16.13 26.98 -40.53
C GLY A 101 -17.46 27.38 -39.93
N ILE A 102 -17.68 27.10 -38.63
CA ILE A 102 -18.92 27.49 -37.93
C ILE A 102 -19.05 29.01 -37.87
N GLY A 103 -17.95 29.74 -37.55
CA GLY A 103 -17.98 31.19 -37.53
C GLY A 103 -18.33 31.80 -38.90
N SER A 104 -17.68 31.32 -39.94
CA SER A 104 -17.95 31.77 -41.31
C SER A 104 -19.37 31.47 -41.78
N TRP A 105 -19.88 30.28 -41.45
CA TRP A 105 -21.26 29.90 -41.76
C TRP A 105 -22.27 30.80 -41.04
N MET A 106 -22.06 31.07 -39.73
CA MET A 106 -22.93 31.96 -38.94
C MET A 106 -22.99 33.38 -39.58
N ILE A 107 -21.81 33.93 -39.91
CA ILE A 107 -21.72 35.26 -40.53
C ILE A 107 -22.55 35.29 -41.83
N GLY A 108 -22.39 34.29 -42.69
CA GLY A 108 -23.12 34.21 -43.96
C GLY A 108 -24.62 33.96 -43.81
N ALA A 109 -25.01 32.97 -42.96
CA ALA A 109 -26.38 32.54 -42.77
C ALA A 109 -27.27 33.62 -42.10
N PHE A 110 -26.69 34.40 -41.18
CA PHE A 110 -27.44 35.44 -40.46
C PHE A 110 -27.09 36.86 -40.91
N ASN A 111 -26.34 37.02 -41.99
CA ASN A 111 -25.87 38.32 -42.54
C ASN A 111 -25.32 39.28 -41.46
N LEU A 112 -24.48 38.73 -40.59
CA LEU A 112 -23.95 39.44 -39.44
C LEU A 112 -22.97 40.54 -39.85
N GLN A 113 -23.19 41.77 -39.39
CA GLN A 113 -22.32 42.89 -39.66
C GLN A 113 -21.21 42.99 -38.60
N PRO A 114 -19.99 43.47 -38.99
CA PRO A 114 -18.91 43.69 -38.00
C PRO A 114 -19.33 44.69 -36.90
N VAL A 115 -18.83 44.43 -35.70
CA VAL A 115 -19.03 45.30 -34.53
C VAL A 115 -18.01 46.45 -34.56
N PRO A 116 -18.34 47.66 -34.08
CA PRO A 116 -17.36 48.72 -33.87
C PRO A 116 -16.20 48.23 -33.01
N MET A 117 -14.96 48.51 -33.43
CA MET A 117 -13.71 47.98 -32.84
C MET A 117 -13.58 48.29 -31.34
N ASP A 118 -13.95 49.49 -30.92
CA ASP A 118 -13.95 49.93 -29.51
C ASP A 118 -14.85 49.03 -28.64
N ARG A 119 -16.10 48.81 -29.06
CA ARG A 119 -17.06 47.99 -28.33
C ARG A 119 -16.71 46.51 -28.33
N GLY A 120 -16.12 46.02 -29.41
CA GLY A 120 -15.68 44.63 -29.52
C GLY A 120 -14.48 44.33 -28.61
N ILE A 121 -13.52 45.26 -28.53
CA ILE A 121 -12.38 45.13 -27.59
C ILE A 121 -12.88 45.12 -26.12
N ASP A 122 -13.77 46.04 -25.78
CA ASP A 122 -14.36 46.10 -24.42
C ASP A 122 -15.11 44.79 -24.09
N PHE A 123 -15.91 44.27 -25.02
CA PHE A 123 -16.62 43.01 -24.85
C PHE A 123 -15.66 41.82 -24.65
N ALA A 124 -14.61 41.73 -25.45
CA ALA A 124 -13.60 40.68 -25.34
C ALA A 124 -12.83 40.78 -24.01
N ALA A 125 -12.44 41.98 -23.61
CA ALA A 125 -11.74 42.21 -22.35
C ALA A 125 -12.62 41.79 -21.14
N ILE A 126 -13.88 42.23 -21.10
CA ILE A 126 -14.82 41.87 -20.04
C ILE A 126 -15.10 40.35 -20.08
N GLY A 127 -15.26 39.76 -21.25
CA GLY A 127 -15.46 38.34 -21.46
C GLY A 127 -14.29 37.51 -20.92
N ILE A 128 -13.06 37.85 -21.29
CA ILE A 128 -11.85 37.18 -20.79
C ILE A 128 -11.77 37.25 -19.27
N MET A 129 -11.94 38.44 -18.70
CA MET A 129 -11.89 38.61 -17.24
C MET A 129 -12.98 37.75 -16.54
N SER A 130 -14.19 37.77 -17.08
CA SER A 130 -15.30 37.01 -16.50
C SER A 130 -15.07 35.50 -16.52
N VAL A 131 -14.65 34.92 -17.65
CA VAL A 131 -14.41 33.47 -17.76
C VAL A 131 -13.19 33.04 -16.94
N LEU A 132 -12.15 33.88 -16.84
CA LEU A 132 -11.00 33.58 -15.97
C LEU A 132 -11.37 33.60 -14.48
N ILE A 133 -12.18 34.58 -14.04
CA ILE A 133 -12.68 34.62 -12.66
C ILE A 133 -13.53 33.38 -12.34
N LEU A 134 -14.43 33.02 -13.22
CA LEU A 134 -15.28 31.81 -13.07
C LEU A 134 -14.43 30.54 -13.06
N SER A 135 -13.47 30.41 -13.97
CA SER A 135 -12.55 29.29 -14.01
C SER A 135 -11.78 29.16 -12.71
N TYR A 136 -11.19 30.27 -12.24
CA TYR A 136 -10.43 30.31 -10.99
C TYR A 136 -11.30 29.93 -9.78
N PHE A 137 -12.54 30.45 -9.71
CA PHE A 137 -13.48 30.12 -8.66
C PHE A 137 -13.78 28.61 -8.60
N PHE A 138 -14.14 27.99 -9.72
CA PHE A 138 -14.44 26.56 -9.77
C PHE A 138 -13.19 25.70 -9.52
N PHE A 139 -12.01 26.16 -9.95
CA PHE A 139 -10.75 25.50 -9.68
C PHE A 139 -10.40 25.51 -8.18
N ILE A 140 -10.60 26.62 -7.48
CA ILE A 140 -10.41 26.70 -6.01
C ILE A 140 -11.40 25.79 -5.28
N VAL A 141 -12.67 25.73 -5.71
CA VAL A 141 -13.66 24.82 -5.12
C VAL A 141 -13.23 23.37 -5.29
N TYR A 142 -12.72 23.01 -6.48
CA TYR A 142 -12.16 21.68 -6.76
C TYR A 142 -10.97 21.36 -5.84
N LEU A 143 -9.98 22.25 -5.72
CA LEU A 143 -8.80 22.06 -4.89
C LEU A 143 -9.14 21.90 -3.39
N ARG A 144 -10.06 22.72 -2.88
CA ARG A 144 -10.50 22.60 -1.48
C ARG A 144 -11.14 21.25 -1.18
N GLY A 145 -11.88 20.70 -2.12
CA GLY A 145 -12.49 19.38 -1.96
C GLY A 145 -11.47 18.25 -1.98
N SER A 146 -10.46 18.32 -2.86
CA SER A 146 -9.45 17.28 -3.03
C SER A 146 -8.42 17.23 -1.90
N GLY A 147 -7.95 18.39 -1.45
CA GLY A 147 -6.93 18.48 -0.40
C GLY A 147 -7.43 18.00 0.97
N ALA A 148 -8.64 18.36 1.36
CA ALA A 148 -9.20 17.99 2.66
C ALA A 148 -9.41 16.48 2.84
N GLU A 149 -9.74 15.76 1.78
CA GLU A 149 -9.99 14.30 1.85
C GLU A 149 -8.69 13.50 1.87
N SER A 150 -7.70 13.89 1.05
CA SER A 150 -6.36 13.29 1.10
C SER A 150 -5.72 13.49 2.48
N PHE A 151 -5.89 14.67 3.06
CA PHE A 151 -5.37 14.96 4.41
C PHE A 151 -6.09 14.15 5.49
N ARG A 152 -7.42 13.98 5.39
CA ARG A 152 -8.16 13.12 6.32
C ARG A 152 -7.76 11.67 6.22
N MET A 153 -7.66 11.14 4.99
CA MET A 153 -7.24 9.75 4.78
C MET A 153 -5.82 9.49 5.31
N HIS A 154 -4.89 10.43 5.11
CA HIS A 154 -3.54 10.34 5.69
C HIS A 154 -3.55 10.33 7.22
N ASN A 155 -4.36 11.19 7.84
CA ASN A 155 -4.49 11.23 9.29
C ASN A 155 -5.14 9.96 9.87
N GLU A 156 -6.16 9.40 9.20
CA GLU A 156 -6.80 8.15 9.62
C GLU A 156 -5.82 6.96 9.53
N LEU A 157 -5.02 6.89 8.47
CA LEU A 157 -3.97 5.87 8.32
C LEU A 157 -2.85 6.03 9.35
N ALA A 158 -2.42 7.27 9.64
CA ALA A 158 -1.41 7.53 10.66
C ALA A 158 -1.88 7.11 12.07
N GLN A 159 -3.15 7.35 12.41
CA GLN A 159 -3.73 6.87 13.67
C GLN A 159 -3.80 5.34 13.72
N ALA A 160 -4.16 4.69 12.62
CA ALA A 160 -4.15 3.23 12.55
C ALA A 160 -2.74 2.65 12.71
N GLN A 161 -1.72 3.31 12.17
CA GLN A 161 -0.32 2.96 12.36
C GLN A 161 0.12 3.06 13.81
N GLU A 162 -0.26 4.14 14.52
CA GLU A 162 0.02 4.28 15.96
C GLU A 162 -0.59 3.13 16.77
N VAL A 163 -1.83 2.75 16.48
CA VAL A 163 -2.50 1.60 17.12
C VAL A 163 -1.74 0.30 16.83
N GLN A 164 -1.31 0.09 15.58
CA GLN A 164 -0.56 -1.12 15.21
C GLN A 164 0.79 -1.20 15.94
N GLN A 165 1.51 -0.09 16.10
CA GLN A 165 2.78 -0.04 16.85
C GLN A 165 2.61 -0.43 18.33
N VAL A 166 1.48 -0.07 18.97
CA VAL A 166 1.19 -0.47 20.35
C VAL A 166 0.88 -1.97 20.47
N ILE A 167 0.38 -2.58 19.41
CA ILE A 167 -0.02 -3.99 19.40
C ILE A 167 1.21 -4.90 19.17
N LEU A 168 2.21 -4.46 18.42
CA LEU A 168 3.44 -5.22 18.18
C LEU A 168 4.28 -5.33 19.47
N PRO A 169 4.95 -6.47 19.71
CA PRO A 169 5.84 -6.63 20.86
C PRO A 169 7.12 -5.79 20.71
N GLU A 170 7.84 -5.63 21.81
CA GLU A 170 9.16 -4.99 21.80
C GLU A 170 10.13 -5.75 20.89
N SER A 171 11.05 -5.01 20.25
CA SER A 171 12.01 -5.53 19.28
C SER A 171 13.03 -6.53 19.88
N ARG A 172 13.15 -6.57 21.21
CA ARG A 172 14.03 -7.50 21.91
C ARG A 172 13.38 -7.98 23.20
N LEU A 173 13.29 -9.29 23.33
CA LEU A 173 12.82 -9.96 24.54
C LEU A 173 13.94 -10.80 25.11
N ALA A 174 14.38 -10.51 26.36
CA ALA A 174 15.23 -11.39 27.13
C ALA A 174 14.33 -12.41 27.87
N PHE A 175 14.51 -13.68 27.56
CA PHE A 175 13.79 -14.77 28.17
C PHE A 175 14.77 -15.82 28.72
N PRO A 176 14.51 -16.50 29.86
CA PRO A 176 15.44 -17.48 30.41
C PRO A 176 15.86 -18.52 29.36
N GLY A 177 17.15 -18.68 29.13
CA GLY A 177 17.70 -19.59 28.14
C GLY A 177 17.51 -19.19 26.66
N LEU A 178 16.90 -18.04 26.37
CA LEU A 178 16.67 -17.58 24.99
C LEU A 178 16.99 -16.09 24.84
N VAL A 179 17.58 -15.73 23.69
CA VAL A 179 17.65 -14.36 23.19
C VAL A 179 16.72 -14.27 21.98
N VAL A 180 15.68 -13.45 22.09
CA VAL A 180 14.72 -13.23 21.00
C VAL A 180 14.86 -11.81 20.50
N GLU A 181 15.12 -11.65 19.22
CA GLU A 181 15.19 -10.37 18.51
C GLU A 181 14.14 -10.36 17.40
N SER A 182 13.46 -9.25 17.23
CA SER A 182 12.51 -9.07 16.14
C SER A 182 12.72 -7.75 15.44
N GLU A 183 12.46 -7.74 14.14
CA GLU A 183 12.47 -6.54 13.31
C GLU A 183 11.21 -6.53 12.46
N TYR A 184 10.53 -5.39 12.42
CA TYR A 184 9.35 -5.17 11.60
C TYR A 184 9.51 -3.91 10.76
N ARG A 185 9.29 -4.02 9.47
CA ARG A 185 9.37 -2.93 8.50
C ARG A 185 8.15 -2.93 7.60
N PRO A 186 7.16 -2.10 7.90
CA PRO A 186 5.98 -2.03 7.06
C PRO A 186 6.32 -1.41 5.69
N ALA A 187 5.70 -1.95 4.63
CA ALA A 187 5.80 -1.41 3.28
C ALA A 187 4.92 -0.18 3.09
N ARG A 188 3.86 -0.04 3.89
CA ARG A 188 2.90 1.06 3.89
C ARG A 188 2.65 1.55 5.31
N GLU A 189 1.78 2.55 5.47
CA GLU A 189 1.41 3.10 6.77
C GLU A 189 0.85 2.04 7.73
N VAL A 190 0.09 1.06 7.20
CA VAL A 190 -0.49 -0.05 7.97
C VAL A 190 -0.22 -1.35 7.23
N GLY A 191 0.45 -2.29 7.90
CA GLY A 191 0.84 -3.58 7.34
C GLY A 191 -0.09 -4.74 7.70
N GLY A 192 0.10 -5.88 7.00
CA GLY A 192 -0.59 -7.15 7.22
C GLY A 192 0.15 -8.10 8.16
N ASP A 193 1.48 -7.94 8.28
CA ASP A 193 2.30 -8.77 9.16
C ASP A 193 1.99 -8.54 10.63
N PHE A 194 2.00 -9.61 11.42
CA PHE A 194 1.86 -9.56 12.86
C PHE A 194 2.69 -10.65 13.54
N PHE A 195 3.12 -10.37 14.77
CA PHE A 195 3.71 -11.37 15.63
C PHE A 195 3.45 -11.05 17.11
N GLN A 196 3.45 -12.09 17.94
CA GLN A 196 3.30 -12.00 19.38
C GLN A 196 4.30 -12.94 20.06
N MET A 197 4.87 -12.48 21.17
CA MET A 197 5.76 -13.24 22.03
C MET A 197 5.16 -13.25 23.44
N ILE A 198 4.66 -14.40 23.90
CA ILE A 198 3.87 -14.51 25.12
C ILE A 198 4.56 -15.50 26.06
N PRO A 199 5.21 -15.01 27.14
CA PRO A 199 5.74 -15.86 28.20
C PRO A 199 4.62 -16.54 28.98
N ASP A 200 4.70 -17.85 29.13
CA ASP A 200 3.85 -18.59 30.06
C ASP A 200 4.53 -18.63 31.45
N LYS A 201 3.87 -17.97 32.42
CA LYS A 201 4.40 -17.87 33.79
C LYS A 201 4.21 -19.17 34.60
N THR A 202 3.41 -20.10 34.10
CA THR A 202 3.07 -21.33 34.85
C THR A 202 4.15 -22.39 34.70
N ASP A 203 4.66 -22.59 33.49
CA ASP A 203 5.68 -23.60 33.19
C ASP A 203 6.99 -22.96 32.66
N GLY A 204 7.00 -21.63 32.44
CA GLY A 204 8.14 -20.91 31.97
C GLY A 204 8.49 -21.21 30.49
N SER A 205 7.51 -21.56 29.68
CA SER A 205 7.66 -21.65 28.23
C SER A 205 7.39 -20.32 27.56
N LEU A 206 7.81 -20.18 26.31
CA LEU A 206 7.54 -19.03 25.46
C LEU A 206 6.69 -19.44 24.25
N LEU A 207 5.51 -18.85 24.10
CA LEU A 207 4.70 -18.99 22.89
C LEU A 207 5.03 -17.82 21.94
N ILE A 208 5.37 -18.13 20.70
CA ILE A 208 5.57 -17.16 19.62
C ILE A 208 4.56 -17.48 18.52
N VAL A 209 3.85 -16.46 18.05
CA VAL A 209 2.91 -16.56 16.93
C VAL A 209 3.28 -15.48 15.94
N ALA A 210 3.48 -15.85 14.68
CA ALA A 210 3.76 -14.92 13.58
C ALA A 210 2.86 -15.25 12.39
N GLY A 211 2.49 -14.25 11.61
CA GLY A 211 1.66 -14.45 10.43
C GLY A 211 1.52 -13.19 9.59
N ASP A 212 0.89 -13.36 8.44
CA ASP A 212 0.54 -12.30 7.51
C ASP A 212 -0.92 -12.43 7.06
N VAL A 213 -1.61 -11.31 6.99
CA VAL A 213 -3.01 -11.19 6.60
C VAL A 213 -3.11 -10.86 5.12
N ALA A 214 -3.91 -11.61 4.38
CA ALA A 214 -4.17 -11.32 2.97
C ALA A 214 -4.75 -9.92 2.76
N GLY A 215 -4.03 -9.10 1.96
CA GLY A 215 -4.41 -7.74 1.63
C GLY A 215 -3.57 -6.69 2.36
N LYS A 216 -3.84 -5.40 2.07
CA LYS A 216 -2.99 -4.28 2.55
C LYS A 216 -3.86 -3.12 3.05
N GLY A 217 -3.27 -2.26 3.87
CA GLY A 217 -3.89 -1.05 4.39
C GLY A 217 -4.82 -1.26 5.58
N LEU A 218 -5.75 -0.33 5.80
CA LEU A 218 -6.56 -0.29 7.03
C LEU A 218 -7.34 -1.58 7.32
N LYS A 219 -7.88 -2.25 6.27
CA LYS A 219 -8.63 -3.52 6.42
C LYS A 219 -7.73 -4.62 6.98
N ALA A 220 -6.51 -4.76 6.47
CA ALA A 220 -5.51 -5.71 6.95
C ALA A 220 -5.11 -5.39 8.39
N GLY A 221 -4.81 -4.12 8.71
CA GLY A 221 -4.45 -3.71 10.07
C GLY A 221 -5.55 -3.94 11.11
N MET A 222 -6.83 -3.76 10.74
CA MET A 222 -7.95 -4.11 11.63
C MET A 222 -8.04 -5.61 11.89
N LEU A 223 -7.75 -6.43 10.88
CA LEU A 223 -7.73 -7.88 11.00
C LEU A 223 -6.54 -8.34 11.86
N VAL A 224 -5.37 -7.72 11.70
CA VAL A 224 -4.21 -7.92 12.58
C VAL A 224 -4.57 -7.63 14.03
N ALA A 225 -5.22 -6.49 14.31
CA ALA A 225 -5.63 -6.15 15.68
C ALA A 225 -6.58 -7.20 16.29
N LEU A 226 -7.54 -7.70 15.49
CA LEU A 226 -8.45 -8.76 15.89
C LEU A 226 -7.70 -10.06 16.19
N LEU A 227 -6.78 -10.49 15.31
CA LEU A 227 -5.98 -11.69 15.47
C LEU A 227 -5.07 -11.60 16.69
N VAL A 228 -4.39 -10.50 16.91
CA VAL A 228 -3.53 -10.28 18.07
C VAL A 228 -4.33 -10.36 19.38
N GLY A 229 -5.52 -9.76 19.42
CA GLY A 229 -6.43 -9.90 20.57
C GLY A 229 -6.82 -11.36 20.85
N ALA A 230 -7.15 -12.10 19.79
CA ALA A 230 -7.50 -13.51 19.87
C ALA A 230 -6.31 -14.39 20.30
N ILE A 231 -5.10 -14.13 19.78
CA ILE A 231 -3.86 -14.83 20.16
C ILE A 231 -3.61 -14.67 21.67
N ARG A 232 -3.71 -13.44 22.20
CA ARG A 232 -3.50 -13.18 23.64
C ARG A 232 -4.49 -13.92 24.54
N ILE A 233 -5.75 -14.05 24.09
CA ILE A 233 -6.78 -14.80 24.81
C ILE A 233 -6.51 -16.30 24.67
N ALA A 234 -6.29 -16.81 23.44
CA ALA A 234 -6.06 -18.23 23.19
C ALA A 234 -4.84 -18.75 23.95
N ALA A 235 -3.77 -17.96 24.06
CA ALA A 235 -2.57 -18.30 24.81
C ALA A 235 -2.82 -18.55 26.31
N GLN A 236 -3.87 -17.94 26.90
CA GLN A 236 -4.22 -18.14 28.31
C GLN A 236 -4.96 -19.46 28.56
N TYR A 237 -5.74 -19.92 27.58
CA TYR A 237 -6.62 -21.09 27.75
C TYR A 237 -6.09 -22.36 27.07
N ALA A 238 -5.35 -22.19 25.98
CA ALA A 238 -4.83 -23.32 25.21
C ALA A 238 -3.44 -22.94 24.61
N PRO A 239 -2.37 -23.04 25.40
CA PRO A 239 -1.04 -22.65 24.95
C PRO A 239 -0.42 -23.62 23.92
N ASN A 240 -1.14 -24.62 23.46
CA ASN A 240 -0.74 -25.53 22.40
C ASN A 240 -0.79 -24.76 21.04
N PRO A 241 0.29 -24.72 20.25
CA PRO A 241 0.36 -24.02 18.97
C PRO A 241 -0.76 -24.37 18.00
N ALA A 242 -1.06 -25.66 17.82
CA ALA A 242 -2.13 -26.09 16.91
C ALA A 242 -3.52 -25.64 17.37
N ALA A 243 -3.78 -25.68 18.70
CA ALA A 243 -5.05 -25.18 19.26
C ALA A 243 -5.20 -23.67 19.07
N VAL A 244 -4.12 -22.91 19.21
CA VAL A 244 -4.12 -21.46 18.92
C VAL A 244 -4.49 -21.23 17.45
N LEU A 245 -3.84 -21.90 16.49
CA LEU A 245 -4.15 -21.76 15.07
C LEU A 245 -5.60 -22.17 14.76
N SER A 246 -6.11 -23.25 15.36
CA SER A 246 -7.51 -23.66 15.20
C SER A 246 -8.49 -22.60 15.67
N ALA A 247 -8.22 -21.96 16.82
CA ALA A 247 -9.06 -20.87 17.34
C ALA A 247 -9.05 -19.64 16.41
N LEU A 248 -7.89 -19.30 15.84
CA LEU A 248 -7.77 -18.22 14.85
C LEU A 248 -8.49 -18.58 13.56
N ASN A 249 -8.42 -19.83 13.09
CA ASN A 249 -9.14 -20.29 11.92
C ASN A 249 -10.66 -20.09 12.08
N LEU A 250 -11.23 -20.54 13.20
CA LEU A 250 -12.64 -20.34 13.51
C LEU A 250 -13.04 -18.86 13.53
N LEU A 251 -12.16 -17.99 14.04
CA LEU A 251 -12.41 -16.54 14.06
C LEU A 251 -12.50 -15.95 12.66
N LEU A 252 -11.70 -16.44 11.71
CA LEU A 252 -11.66 -15.94 10.32
C LEU A 252 -12.77 -16.53 9.45
N MET A 253 -13.25 -17.73 9.78
CA MET A 253 -14.31 -18.40 9.02
C MET A 253 -15.57 -17.54 8.88
N GLY A 254 -16.19 -17.62 7.70
CA GLY A 254 -17.42 -16.89 7.38
C GLY A 254 -17.24 -15.38 7.14
N ARG A 255 -16.01 -14.88 7.14
CA ARG A 255 -15.67 -13.50 6.79
C ARG A 255 -15.12 -13.45 5.37
N SER A 256 -15.79 -12.74 4.47
CA SER A 256 -15.32 -12.58 3.09
C SER A 256 -13.94 -11.94 3.09
N ASP A 257 -13.00 -12.55 2.37
CA ASP A 257 -11.62 -12.06 2.18
C ASP A 257 -10.80 -11.93 3.48
N ALA A 258 -11.13 -12.69 4.54
CA ALA A 258 -10.35 -12.73 5.76
C ALA A 258 -9.52 -14.03 5.82
N GLN A 259 -8.34 -13.98 5.24
CA GLN A 259 -7.38 -15.08 5.23
C GLN A 259 -6.06 -14.62 5.81
N ALA A 260 -5.33 -15.53 6.45
CA ALA A 260 -4.01 -15.24 6.97
C ALA A 260 -3.12 -16.49 6.92
N THR A 261 -1.86 -16.33 6.54
CA THR A 261 -0.85 -17.32 6.86
C THR A 261 -0.45 -17.16 8.32
N CYS A 262 -0.24 -18.25 9.03
CA CYS A 262 0.11 -18.15 10.43
C CYS A 262 0.96 -19.34 10.88
N LEU A 263 1.95 -19.04 11.72
CA LEU A 263 2.79 -20.01 12.38
C LEU A 263 2.77 -19.73 13.88
N ALA A 264 2.61 -20.80 14.68
CA ALA A 264 2.70 -20.74 16.13
C ALA A 264 3.74 -21.74 16.62
N LEU A 265 4.59 -21.34 17.55
CA LEU A 265 5.54 -22.25 18.18
C LEU A 265 5.62 -22.02 19.68
N ARG A 266 5.83 -23.08 20.44
CA ARG A 266 6.07 -23.05 21.87
C ARG A 266 7.44 -23.65 22.17
N ILE A 267 8.24 -22.90 22.90
CA ILE A 267 9.58 -23.31 23.35
C ILE A 267 9.52 -23.52 24.85
N SER A 268 9.80 -24.72 25.30
CA SER A 268 9.92 -25.06 26.71
C SER A 268 11.30 -24.67 27.25
N ARG A 269 11.47 -24.58 28.56
CA ARG A 269 12.76 -24.23 29.21
C ARG A 269 13.91 -25.17 28.83
N ASP A 270 13.62 -26.45 28.68
CA ASP A 270 14.58 -27.48 28.26
C ASP A 270 14.94 -27.39 26.75
N GLY A 271 14.28 -26.51 26.03
CA GLY A 271 14.49 -26.29 24.58
C GLY A 271 13.62 -27.17 23.68
N ALA A 272 12.70 -27.95 24.23
CA ALA A 272 11.73 -28.68 23.40
C ALA A 272 10.80 -27.69 22.68
N VAL A 273 10.68 -27.85 21.36
CA VAL A 273 9.83 -26.99 20.53
C VAL A 273 8.67 -27.79 19.95
N THR A 274 7.48 -27.27 20.11
CA THR A 274 6.30 -27.65 19.34
C THR A 274 5.95 -26.52 18.40
N LEU A 275 5.86 -26.79 17.12
CA LEU A 275 5.57 -25.84 16.08
C LEU A 275 4.36 -26.29 15.28
N ALA A 276 3.42 -25.37 15.01
CA ALA A 276 2.29 -25.57 14.11
C ALA A 276 2.30 -24.50 13.02
N ASN A 277 2.01 -24.89 11.78
CA ASN A 277 2.05 -23.99 10.62
C ASN A 277 0.74 -24.11 9.83
N ALA A 278 0.16 -22.99 9.48
CA ALA A 278 -1.00 -22.81 8.60
C ALA A 278 -0.63 -21.91 7.43
N GLY A 279 0.10 -22.46 6.46
CA GLY A 279 0.45 -21.81 5.21
C GLY A 279 1.52 -20.69 5.28
N HIS A 280 2.18 -20.50 6.40
CA HIS A 280 3.26 -19.54 6.56
C HIS A 280 4.60 -20.12 6.08
N ILE A 281 5.58 -19.25 5.75
CA ILE A 281 6.92 -19.69 5.36
C ILE A 281 7.53 -20.55 6.48
N ALA A 282 8.14 -21.67 6.10
CA ALA A 282 8.82 -22.54 7.05
C ALA A 282 10.00 -21.82 7.72
N PRO A 283 10.17 -21.94 9.05
CA PRO A 283 11.32 -21.37 9.74
C PRO A 283 12.64 -22.01 9.31
N TYR A 284 13.72 -21.28 9.56
CA TYR A 284 15.09 -21.78 9.33
C TYR A 284 15.76 -22.10 10.67
N LEU A 285 16.23 -23.32 10.80
CA LEU A 285 17.06 -23.74 11.95
C LEU A 285 18.52 -23.84 11.51
N ASN A 286 19.40 -23.05 12.14
CA ASN A 286 20.84 -23.00 11.81
C ASN A 286 21.07 -22.77 10.30
N CYS A 287 20.33 -21.84 9.71
CA CYS A 287 20.31 -21.45 8.31
C CYS A 287 19.62 -22.42 7.35
N GLU A 288 19.21 -23.62 7.79
CA GLU A 288 18.51 -24.60 6.95
C GLU A 288 17.00 -24.53 7.15
N PRO A 289 16.18 -24.56 6.08
CA PRO A 289 14.73 -24.53 6.21
C PRO A 289 14.24 -25.81 6.88
N LEU A 290 13.32 -25.68 7.84
CA LEU A 290 12.70 -26.85 8.46
C LEU A 290 11.82 -27.61 7.43
N PRO A 291 11.91 -28.95 7.36
CA PRO A 291 11.15 -29.75 6.41
C PRO A 291 9.70 -29.90 6.87
N MET A 292 8.89 -28.85 6.62
CA MET A 292 7.47 -28.85 6.98
C MET A 292 6.59 -29.22 5.80
N GLU A 293 5.52 -29.99 6.08
CA GLU A 293 4.48 -30.21 5.07
C GLU A 293 3.68 -28.93 4.83
N GLY A 294 3.21 -28.74 3.59
CA GLY A 294 2.35 -27.62 3.24
C GLY A 294 0.99 -27.70 3.95
N ALA A 295 0.52 -26.57 4.45
CA ALA A 295 -0.80 -26.42 5.05
C ALA A 295 -1.54 -25.24 4.42
N LEU A 296 -2.87 -25.23 4.51
CA LEU A 296 -3.68 -24.11 4.01
C LEU A 296 -3.62 -22.91 4.97
N PRO A 297 -3.67 -21.68 4.44
CA PRO A 297 -3.89 -20.49 5.27
C PRO A 297 -5.18 -20.57 6.08
N LEU A 298 -5.18 -19.86 7.20
CA LEU A 298 -6.37 -19.72 8.07
C LEU A 298 -7.49 -18.98 7.32
N GLY A 299 -8.74 -19.36 7.62
CA GLY A 299 -9.93 -18.75 7.05
C GLY A 299 -10.36 -19.32 5.69
N MET A 300 -9.61 -20.28 5.13
CA MET A 300 -9.96 -20.90 3.84
C MET A 300 -11.01 -21.99 3.97
N ILE A 301 -10.80 -22.91 4.92
CA ILE A 301 -11.73 -24.03 5.19
C ILE A 301 -11.87 -24.24 6.69
N GLU A 302 -13.05 -24.70 7.13
CA GLU A 302 -13.37 -24.85 8.55
C GLU A 302 -12.49 -25.90 9.25
N SER A 303 -12.22 -27.00 8.59
CA SER A 303 -11.41 -28.13 9.10
C SER A 303 -9.97 -28.08 8.63
N ALA A 304 -9.37 -26.88 8.44
CA ALA A 304 -7.96 -26.77 8.10
C ALA A 304 -7.09 -27.34 9.24
N GLU A 305 -6.33 -28.38 8.93
CA GLU A 305 -5.32 -28.90 9.84
C GLU A 305 -4.00 -28.15 9.61
N SER A 306 -3.38 -27.72 10.72
CA SER A 306 -2.02 -27.15 10.68
C SER A 306 -1.01 -28.29 10.62
N SER A 307 0.08 -28.08 9.86
CA SER A 307 1.24 -28.97 9.89
C SER A 307 1.94 -28.82 11.24
N VAL A 308 2.16 -29.92 11.97
CA VAL A 308 2.76 -29.89 13.30
C VAL A 308 4.11 -30.60 13.29
N MET A 309 5.12 -29.97 13.91
CA MET A 309 6.47 -30.51 14.03
C MET A 309 6.97 -30.37 15.47
N HIS A 310 7.77 -31.36 15.92
CA HIS A 310 8.45 -31.36 17.21
C HIS A 310 9.95 -31.51 16.99
N PHE A 311 10.73 -30.67 17.65
CA PHE A 311 12.20 -30.72 17.59
C PHE A 311 12.82 -30.14 18.84
N GLN A 312 14.14 -30.28 18.97
CA GLN A 312 14.90 -29.75 20.09
C GLN A 312 15.80 -28.60 19.63
N LEU A 313 15.74 -27.48 20.32
CA LEU A 313 16.73 -26.43 20.25
C LEU A 313 17.85 -26.73 21.25
N ASN A 314 19.09 -26.88 20.79
CA ASN A 314 20.27 -27.04 21.62
C ASN A 314 20.93 -25.69 21.89
N ASP A 315 21.78 -25.62 22.89
CA ASP A 315 22.54 -24.41 23.18
C ASP A 315 23.38 -23.98 21.98
N GLY A 316 23.23 -22.73 21.55
CA GLY A 316 23.86 -22.18 20.36
C GLY A 316 22.99 -22.27 19.10
N ASP A 317 21.93 -23.07 19.08
CA ASP A 317 21.02 -23.14 17.94
C ASP A 317 20.28 -21.82 17.72
N ARG A 318 20.09 -21.46 16.45
CA ARG A 318 19.39 -20.26 16.02
C ARG A 318 18.22 -20.62 15.12
N LEU A 319 17.01 -20.25 15.54
CA LEU A 319 15.77 -20.39 14.79
C LEU A 319 15.35 -19.01 14.24
N ILE A 320 15.05 -18.93 12.96
CA ILE A 320 14.63 -17.69 12.29
C ILE A 320 13.26 -17.90 11.65
N LEU A 321 12.32 -17.03 12.00
CA LEU A 321 11.02 -16.89 11.35
C LEU A 321 11.03 -15.61 10.53
N MET A 322 10.37 -15.61 9.38
CA MET A 322 10.24 -14.41 8.54
C MET A 322 8.95 -14.45 7.74
N SER A 323 8.43 -13.26 7.37
CA SER A 323 7.36 -13.15 6.38
C SER A 323 7.89 -13.31 4.94
N ASP A 324 6.97 -13.48 4.01
CA ASP A 324 7.26 -13.60 2.58
C ASP A 324 7.89 -12.32 2.00
N GLY A 325 7.62 -11.16 2.58
CA GLY A 325 8.22 -9.89 2.17
C GLY A 325 9.75 -9.88 2.16
N VAL A 326 10.42 -10.80 2.88
CA VAL A 326 11.87 -10.98 2.77
C VAL A 326 12.24 -11.63 1.44
N ALA A 327 11.57 -12.71 1.05
CA ALA A 327 11.85 -13.45 -0.18
C ALA A 327 11.26 -12.77 -1.42
N GLU A 328 10.15 -12.06 -1.27
CA GLU A 328 9.43 -11.36 -2.33
C GLU A 328 9.92 -9.93 -2.56
N ALA A 329 10.89 -9.46 -1.79
CA ALA A 329 11.57 -8.19 -2.07
C ALA A 329 12.04 -8.14 -3.52
N THR A 330 11.69 -7.06 -4.25
CA THR A 330 11.84 -7.00 -5.72
C THR A 330 12.71 -5.83 -6.11
N ASP A 331 13.76 -6.06 -6.90
CA ASP A 331 14.64 -5.00 -7.39
C ASP A 331 14.00 -4.15 -8.52
N ASP A 332 14.73 -3.12 -8.96
CA ASP A 332 14.27 -2.23 -10.05
C ASP A 332 14.07 -2.95 -11.41
N ASP A 333 14.66 -4.11 -11.59
CA ASP A 333 14.53 -4.93 -12.81
C ASP A 333 13.41 -6.00 -12.68
N GLY A 334 12.70 -6.06 -11.54
CA GLY A 334 11.61 -6.97 -11.26
C GLY A 334 12.06 -8.37 -10.84
N GLN A 335 13.33 -8.54 -10.40
CA GLN A 335 13.81 -9.81 -9.88
C GLN A 335 13.50 -9.91 -8.39
N LEU A 336 13.01 -11.08 -7.97
CA LEU A 336 12.79 -11.38 -6.55
C LEU A 336 14.12 -11.62 -5.82
N PHE A 337 14.18 -11.27 -4.54
CA PHE A 337 15.26 -11.65 -3.65
C PHE A 337 15.40 -13.17 -3.61
N GLY A 338 14.31 -13.87 -3.40
CA GLY A 338 14.17 -15.32 -3.53
C GLY A 338 14.82 -16.10 -2.39
N PHE A 339 14.39 -17.34 -2.21
CA PHE A 339 14.84 -18.23 -1.12
C PHE A 339 16.32 -18.57 -1.18
N GLU A 340 16.92 -18.60 -2.36
CA GLU A 340 18.37 -18.88 -2.52
C GLU A 340 19.20 -17.76 -1.89
N ARG A 341 18.86 -16.48 -2.13
CA ARG A 341 19.54 -15.36 -1.50
C ARG A 341 19.24 -15.27 -0.01
N VAL A 342 18.02 -15.65 0.42
CA VAL A 342 17.69 -15.76 1.85
C VAL A 342 18.64 -16.76 2.53
N HIS A 343 18.78 -17.96 1.97
CA HIS A 343 19.67 -18.98 2.52
C HIS A 343 21.11 -18.49 2.64
N GLN A 344 21.67 -17.88 1.57
CA GLN A 344 23.01 -17.30 1.59
C GLN A 344 23.16 -16.19 2.62
N LEU A 345 22.14 -15.33 2.75
CA LEU A 345 22.13 -14.24 3.72
C LEU A 345 22.17 -14.75 5.17
N LEU A 346 21.40 -15.80 5.49
CA LEU A 346 21.30 -16.34 6.84
C LEU A 346 22.64 -16.90 7.37
N HIS A 347 23.53 -17.36 6.49
CA HIS A 347 24.89 -17.76 6.88
C HIS A 347 25.80 -16.59 7.32
N THR A 348 25.48 -15.38 6.92
CA THR A 348 26.30 -14.18 7.20
C THR A 348 25.64 -13.21 8.18
N ALA A 349 24.32 -13.10 8.14
CA ALA A 349 23.56 -12.18 8.98
C ALA A 349 23.52 -12.66 10.44
N LYS A 350 23.86 -11.76 11.37
CA LYS A 350 23.97 -12.04 12.81
C LYS A 350 22.71 -11.64 13.60
N SER A 351 21.84 -10.82 13.01
CA SER A 351 20.65 -10.29 13.69
C SER A 351 19.42 -10.28 12.77
N ALA A 352 18.22 -10.21 13.36
CA ALA A 352 16.97 -10.01 12.63
C ALA A 352 17.00 -8.72 11.79
N SER A 353 17.60 -7.66 12.34
CA SER A 353 17.71 -6.36 11.66
C SER A 353 18.60 -6.40 10.42
N GLU A 354 19.66 -7.22 10.40
CA GLU A 354 20.51 -7.40 9.21
C GLU A 354 19.75 -8.09 8.09
N VAL A 355 18.95 -9.12 8.39
CA VAL A 355 18.11 -9.82 7.43
C VAL A 355 17.07 -8.88 6.83
N ALA A 356 16.33 -8.18 7.68
CA ALA A 356 15.31 -7.24 7.24
C ALA A 356 15.90 -6.08 6.40
N ARG A 357 17.07 -5.58 6.78
CA ARG A 357 17.76 -4.50 6.05
C ARG A 357 18.21 -4.96 4.67
N ALA A 358 18.72 -6.17 4.53
CA ALA A 358 19.15 -6.70 3.25
C ALA A 358 18.00 -6.78 2.26
N ALA A 359 16.85 -7.35 2.67
CA ALA A 359 15.64 -7.40 1.87
C ALA A 359 15.13 -5.99 1.52
N GLN A 360 15.04 -5.08 2.49
CA GLN A 360 14.60 -3.71 2.26
C GLN A 360 15.51 -2.94 1.30
N THR A 361 16.83 -3.15 1.38
CA THR A 361 17.78 -2.48 0.48
C THR A 361 17.70 -3.03 -0.94
N PHE A 362 17.34 -4.29 -1.09
CA PHE A 362 17.13 -4.91 -2.39
C PHE A 362 15.90 -4.35 -3.09
N GLY A 363 14.78 -4.16 -2.37
CA GLY A 363 13.58 -3.48 -2.85
C GLY A 363 12.32 -4.01 -2.17
N GLN A 364 11.75 -3.21 -1.26
CA GLN A 364 10.60 -3.60 -0.46
C GLN A 364 9.28 -3.35 -1.20
N GLU A 365 8.47 -4.38 -1.41
CA GLU A 365 7.10 -4.28 -1.94
C GLU A 365 6.04 -4.74 -0.93
N ASP A 366 6.41 -5.60 0.03
CA ASP A 366 5.55 -6.06 1.12
C ASP A 366 6.15 -5.84 2.50
N ASP A 367 5.37 -6.08 3.54
CA ASP A 367 5.81 -5.96 4.92
C ASP A 367 6.94 -6.98 5.19
N ILE A 368 7.94 -6.56 5.93
CA ILE A 368 9.06 -7.42 6.31
C ILE A 368 9.02 -7.61 7.81
N SER A 369 8.80 -8.84 8.25
CA SER A 369 8.96 -9.24 9.64
C SER A 369 9.98 -10.36 9.76
N VAL A 370 10.88 -10.23 10.73
CA VAL A 370 11.93 -11.24 11.02
C VAL A 370 12.02 -11.42 12.52
N ILE A 371 11.98 -12.66 12.99
CA ILE A 371 12.18 -13.02 14.39
C ILE A 371 13.35 -14.01 14.46
N SER A 372 14.36 -13.67 15.22
CA SER A 372 15.54 -14.51 15.46
C SER A 372 15.55 -14.97 16.92
N ILE A 373 15.56 -16.26 17.13
CA ILE A 373 15.55 -16.91 18.44
C ILE A 373 16.84 -17.68 18.59
N THR A 374 17.69 -17.31 19.53
CA THR A 374 18.95 -18.01 19.81
C THR A 374 18.86 -18.62 21.20
N ARG A 375 19.12 -19.94 21.31
CA ARG A 375 19.22 -20.60 22.59
C ARG A 375 20.60 -20.33 23.20
N ILE A 376 20.60 -19.97 24.47
CA ILE A 376 21.83 -19.71 25.24
C ILE A 376 21.86 -20.64 26.47
N ALA A 377 23.03 -21.11 26.82
CA ALA A 377 23.20 -21.89 28.05
C ALA A 377 22.75 -21.06 29.26
N GLU A 378 21.91 -21.61 30.11
CA GLU A 378 21.57 -20.96 31.38
C GLU A 378 22.82 -20.90 32.27
N PRO A 379 23.19 -19.73 32.84
CA PRO A 379 24.28 -19.62 33.77
C PRO A 379 23.93 -20.40 35.04
N GLY A 380 24.38 -21.67 35.14
CA GLY A 380 24.17 -22.51 36.31
C GLY A 380 24.02 -24.02 36.09
N SER A 381 23.94 -24.51 34.81
CA SER A 381 23.83 -25.96 34.54
C SER A 381 25.15 -26.70 34.39
N SER A 382 26.31 -26.07 34.68
CA SER A 382 27.56 -26.79 34.84
C SER A 382 27.53 -27.60 36.15
N GLY A 383 27.40 -28.89 36.00
CA GLY A 383 27.25 -29.85 37.10
C GLY A 383 28.27 -29.59 38.20
N ASP A 384 27.76 -29.38 39.42
CA ASP A 384 28.51 -29.37 40.67
C ASP A 384 28.95 -30.83 40.98
N GLY A 385 30.05 -31.22 40.32
CA GLY A 385 30.79 -32.42 40.64
C GLY A 385 31.51 -32.23 41.97
N ARG A 386 30.78 -32.12 43.09
CA ARG A 386 31.35 -32.24 44.42
C ARG A 386 31.88 -33.65 44.61
N ALA A 387 33.17 -33.80 44.41
CA ALA A 387 33.89 -34.93 44.91
C ALA A 387 33.69 -35.05 46.44
N THR A 388 32.95 -36.07 46.86
CA THR A 388 32.87 -36.49 48.28
C THR A 388 34.26 -37.03 48.68
N VAL A 389 35.02 -36.22 49.40
CA VAL A 389 36.20 -36.68 50.12
C VAL A 389 35.71 -37.43 51.33
N LYS A 390 35.89 -38.76 51.34
CA LYS A 390 35.82 -39.60 52.56
C LYS A 390 37.08 -39.28 53.37
N GLN A 391 36.90 -38.75 54.56
CA GLN A 391 37.90 -38.84 55.65
C GLN A 391 37.58 -40.08 56.47
N GLU A 392 38.61 -40.89 56.63
CA GLU A 392 38.73 -41.91 57.65
C GLU A 392 38.84 -41.30 59.07
#